data_ff6f3e5a6713782fc2c9dc01a2bbe8a0
#
_entry.id   ff6f3e5a6713782fc2c9dc01a2bbe8a0
#
_cell.length_a   1.000
_cell.length_b   1.000
_cell.length_c   1.000
_cell.angle_alpha   90.00
_cell.angle_beta   90.00
_cell.angle_gamma   90.00
#
_symmetry.space_group_name_H-M   'P 1'
#
loop_
_entity.id
_entity.type
_entity.pdbx_description
1 polymer ?
#
loop_
_entity_poly.entity_id
_entity_poly.type
_entity_poly.pdbx_seq_one_letter_code
_entity_poly.pdbx_strand_id
1 'polypeptide(L)'
;MMAEPVITNQIETAPVANNGTAMAPYMMSVALFVGAISLNLMYDIFTPRNYPKNGRSWWASKISVLSAVGICQSLIMVTLLVKVNGLAPSSIDKTLLVTLLTAFVSVSIVMLFNLLFDKVGSFLMLIFLILQLSGSGGTYPIQLSNSFFEAIHPYLPMTYSIDAYRQLFGIGGSISMDL
;
A
#
# COMPACT_ATOMS: atom_id res chain seq x y z
N MET A 1 -15.87 -49.25 -0.09
CA MET A 1 -15.56 -48.44 1.10
C MET A 1 -15.25 -47.03 0.61
N MET A 2 -16.21 -46.12 0.76
CA MET A 2 -15.94 -44.69 0.49
C MET A 2 -15.11 -44.16 1.64
N ALA A 3 -13.98 -43.53 1.33
CA ALA A 3 -13.17 -42.85 2.31
C ALA A 3 -14.02 -41.77 2.99
N GLU A 4 -14.11 -41.81 4.32
CA GLU A 4 -14.75 -40.75 5.07
C GLU A 4 -14.07 -39.41 4.75
N PRO A 5 -14.84 -38.36 4.44
CA PRO A 5 -14.25 -37.05 4.19
C PRO A 5 -13.57 -36.58 5.48
N VAL A 6 -12.36 -36.06 5.31
CA VAL A 6 -11.60 -35.42 6.39
C VAL A 6 -12.49 -34.35 7.01
N ILE A 7 -12.87 -34.48 8.27
CA ILE A 7 -13.58 -33.45 9.01
C ILE A 7 -12.58 -32.36 9.32
N THR A 8 -12.56 -31.30 8.49
CA THR A 8 -11.79 -30.10 8.75
C THR A 8 -12.49 -29.27 9.82
N ASN A 9 -11.91 -29.23 11.01
CA ASN A 9 -12.33 -28.32 12.05
C ASN A 9 -11.78 -26.91 11.70
N GLN A 10 -12.60 -26.08 11.06
CA GLN A 10 -12.24 -24.68 10.80
C GLN A 10 -12.47 -23.89 12.08
N ILE A 11 -11.38 -23.49 12.72
CA ILE A 11 -11.42 -22.52 13.81
C ILE A 11 -11.19 -21.14 13.16
N GLU A 12 -12.27 -20.39 12.95
CA GLU A 12 -12.17 -19.00 12.54
C GLU A 12 -11.66 -18.14 13.70
N THR A 13 -10.39 -17.77 13.67
CA THR A 13 -9.78 -16.89 14.66
C THR A 13 -10.18 -15.43 14.50
N ALA A 14 -10.63 -15.02 13.31
CA ALA A 14 -11.15 -13.68 13.01
C ALA A 14 -12.25 -13.77 11.95
N PRO A 15 -13.54 -13.73 12.33
CA PRO A 15 -14.62 -13.76 11.37
C PRO A 15 -14.64 -12.50 10.52
N VAL A 16 -14.53 -12.67 9.21
CA VAL A 16 -14.56 -11.55 8.23
C VAL A 16 -15.94 -11.50 7.59
N ALA A 17 -16.58 -10.34 7.63
CA ALA A 17 -17.96 -10.17 7.17
C ALA A 17 -18.17 -10.53 5.69
N ASN A 18 -17.17 -10.26 4.85
CA ASN A 18 -17.20 -10.58 3.42
C ASN A 18 -15.80 -10.56 2.80
N ASN A 19 -15.65 -11.10 1.58
CA ASN A 19 -14.40 -11.14 0.84
C ASN A 19 -13.80 -9.74 0.56
N GLY A 20 -14.65 -8.73 0.40
CA GLY A 20 -14.20 -7.36 0.19
C GLY A 20 -13.44 -6.80 1.39
N THR A 21 -13.92 -7.08 2.60
CA THR A 21 -13.25 -6.69 3.84
C THR A 21 -11.91 -7.43 4.00
N ALA A 22 -11.86 -8.73 3.66
CA ALA A 22 -10.63 -9.51 3.74
C ALA A 22 -9.53 -9.00 2.80
N MET A 23 -9.91 -8.55 1.61
CA MET A 23 -8.99 -8.06 0.58
C MET A 23 -8.68 -6.56 0.70
N ALA A 24 -9.45 -5.80 1.49
CA ALA A 24 -9.31 -4.36 1.61
C ALA A 24 -7.88 -3.90 1.97
N PRO A 25 -7.17 -4.50 2.95
CA PRO A 25 -5.80 -4.12 3.30
C PRO A 25 -4.84 -4.13 2.10
N TYR A 26 -4.91 -5.21 1.34
CA TYR A 26 -4.09 -5.39 0.15
C TYR A 26 -4.46 -4.39 -0.95
N MET A 27 -5.75 -4.29 -1.28
CA MET A 27 -6.23 -3.41 -2.35
C MET A 27 -5.98 -1.93 -2.06
N MET A 28 -6.09 -1.50 -0.80
CA MET A 28 -5.77 -0.14 -0.38
C MET A 28 -4.28 0.18 -0.61
N SER A 29 -3.40 -0.72 -0.20
CA SER A 29 -1.95 -0.54 -0.37
C SER A 29 -1.56 -0.50 -1.84
N VAL A 30 -2.11 -1.38 -2.68
CA VAL A 30 -1.92 -1.39 -4.13
C VAL A 30 -2.41 -0.10 -4.76
N ALA A 31 -3.62 0.34 -4.44
CA ALA A 31 -4.22 1.54 -5.03
C ALA A 31 -3.42 2.80 -4.73
N LEU A 32 -2.87 2.93 -3.52
CA LEU A 32 -2.01 4.06 -3.15
C LEU A 32 -0.70 4.05 -3.93
N PHE A 33 -0.08 2.89 -4.10
CA PHE A 33 1.18 2.78 -4.84
C PHE A 33 0.98 3.02 -6.34
N VAL A 34 -0.06 2.44 -6.94
CA VAL A 34 -0.44 2.69 -8.34
C VAL A 34 -0.79 4.16 -8.55
N GLY A 35 -1.52 4.77 -7.63
CA GLY A 35 -1.82 6.19 -7.66
C GLY A 35 -0.56 7.06 -7.61
N ALA A 36 0.44 6.68 -6.80
CA ALA A 36 1.72 7.36 -6.76
C ALA A 36 2.49 7.27 -8.09
N ILE A 37 2.51 6.09 -8.72
CA ILE A 37 3.11 5.91 -10.05
C ILE A 37 2.38 6.78 -11.09
N SER A 38 1.05 6.72 -11.14
CA SER A 38 0.23 7.48 -12.07
C SER A 38 0.43 8.98 -11.91
N LEU A 39 0.48 9.47 -10.68
CA LEU A 39 0.73 10.86 -10.38
C LEU A 39 2.09 11.32 -10.89
N ASN A 40 3.13 10.52 -10.67
CA ASN A 40 4.48 10.85 -11.14
C ASN A 40 4.63 10.77 -12.66
N LEU A 41 3.84 9.92 -13.34
CA LEU A 41 3.81 9.88 -14.81
C LEU A 41 3.11 11.09 -15.43
N MET A 42 2.07 11.60 -14.76
CA MET A 42 1.28 12.73 -15.25
C MET A 42 1.86 14.09 -14.87
N TYR A 43 2.58 14.16 -13.75
CA TYR A 43 3.12 15.39 -13.21
C TYR A 43 4.59 15.55 -13.59
N ASP A 44 4.90 16.63 -14.31
CA ASP A 44 6.29 16.95 -14.65
C ASP A 44 7.06 17.44 -13.42
N ILE A 45 7.92 16.56 -12.92
CA ILE A 45 8.76 16.83 -11.76
C ILE A 45 9.95 17.71 -12.14
N PHE A 46 10.48 17.59 -13.36
CA PHE A 46 11.74 18.20 -13.76
C PHE A 46 11.61 19.68 -14.14
N THR A 47 10.55 20.05 -14.88
CA THR A 47 10.41 21.39 -15.41
C THR A 47 9.78 22.32 -14.37
N PRO A 48 10.49 23.32 -13.87
CA PRO A 48 9.90 24.33 -13.00
C PRO A 48 9.06 25.31 -13.82
N ARG A 49 7.84 25.60 -13.39
CA ARG A 49 6.97 26.60 -14.03
C ARG A 49 7.53 28.02 -13.89
N ASN A 50 8.22 28.28 -12.78
CA ASN A 50 8.98 29.51 -12.53
C ASN A 50 10.38 29.12 -12.05
N TYR A 51 11.39 29.89 -12.43
CA TYR A 51 12.77 29.66 -11.99
C TYR A 51 12.85 29.74 -10.46
N PRO A 52 13.17 28.65 -9.77
CA PRO A 52 13.27 28.64 -8.32
C PRO A 52 14.50 29.41 -7.86
N LYS A 53 14.35 30.20 -6.79
CA LYS A 53 15.47 30.94 -6.20
C LYS A 53 16.55 30.02 -5.61
N ASN A 54 16.11 28.85 -5.09
CA ASN A 54 16.96 27.83 -4.44
C ASN A 54 16.41 26.44 -4.71
N GLY A 55 17.27 25.41 -4.66
CA GLY A 55 16.85 24.00 -4.78
C GLY A 55 15.80 23.58 -3.76
N ARG A 56 15.85 24.13 -2.54
CA ARG A 56 14.83 23.88 -1.49
C ARG A 56 13.44 24.41 -1.89
N SER A 57 13.38 25.59 -2.52
CA SER A 57 12.13 26.17 -3.01
C SER A 57 11.53 25.35 -4.15
N TRP A 58 12.37 24.84 -5.04
CA TRP A 58 11.96 23.93 -6.09
C TRP A 58 11.36 22.63 -5.50
N TRP A 59 12.09 21.99 -4.60
CA TRP A 59 11.66 20.76 -3.96
C TRP A 59 10.35 20.95 -3.18
N ALA A 60 10.26 22.01 -2.37
CA ALA A 60 9.04 22.32 -1.60
C ALA A 60 7.81 22.53 -2.50
N SER A 61 7.98 23.19 -3.65
CA SER A 61 6.91 23.37 -4.63
C SER A 61 6.43 22.05 -5.22
N LYS A 62 7.34 21.13 -5.53
CA LYS A 62 6.98 19.82 -6.09
C LYS A 62 6.30 18.93 -5.05
N ILE A 63 6.90 18.84 -3.86
CA ILE A 63 6.35 18.00 -2.80
C ILE A 63 4.98 18.49 -2.32
N SER A 64 4.70 19.80 -2.33
CA SER A 64 3.41 20.34 -1.93
C SER A 64 2.27 19.86 -2.82
N VAL A 65 2.48 19.82 -4.14
CA VAL A 65 1.48 19.31 -5.10
C VAL A 65 1.28 17.81 -4.92
N LEU A 66 2.37 17.04 -4.84
CA LEU A 66 2.32 15.60 -4.65
C LEU A 66 1.64 15.23 -3.32
N SER A 67 1.96 15.98 -2.25
CA SER A 67 1.32 15.80 -0.95
C SER A 67 -0.16 16.13 -0.97
N ALA A 68 -0.57 17.22 -1.61
CA ALA A 68 -1.97 17.60 -1.73
C ALA A 68 -2.79 16.51 -2.44
N VAL A 69 -2.27 15.96 -3.53
CA VAL A 69 -2.93 14.85 -4.23
C VAL A 69 -2.98 13.59 -3.37
N GLY A 70 -1.89 13.25 -2.68
CA GLY A 70 -1.84 12.11 -1.76
C GLY A 70 -2.85 12.22 -0.61
N ILE A 71 -3.02 13.43 -0.05
CA ILE A 71 -4.05 13.71 0.98
C ILE A 71 -5.45 13.52 0.39
N CYS A 72 -5.75 14.11 -0.75
CA CYS A 72 -7.04 13.96 -1.43
C CYS A 72 -7.35 12.49 -1.74
N GLN A 73 -6.39 11.77 -2.29
CA GLN A 73 -6.52 10.34 -2.59
C GLN A 73 -6.84 9.52 -1.33
N SER A 74 -6.13 9.77 -0.23
CA SER A 74 -6.34 9.09 1.04
C SER A 74 -7.73 9.37 1.62
N LEU A 75 -8.17 10.63 1.61
CA LEU A 75 -9.49 11.03 2.09
C LEU A 75 -10.62 10.38 1.28
N ILE A 76 -10.52 10.44 -0.05
CA ILE A 76 -11.49 9.84 -0.96
C ILE A 76 -11.56 8.34 -0.74
N MET A 77 -10.41 7.67 -0.68
CA MET A 77 -10.34 6.22 -0.52
C MET A 77 -10.97 5.76 0.79
N VAL A 78 -10.59 6.34 1.92
CA VAL A 78 -11.16 5.96 3.23
C VAL A 78 -12.66 6.27 3.27
N THR A 79 -13.09 7.43 2.74
CA THR A 79 -14.51 7.79 2.71
C THR A 79 -15.33 6.82 1.88
N LEU A 80 -14.86 6.45 0.69
CA LEU A 80 -15.56 5.49 -0.18
C LEU A 80 -15.65 4.11 0.47
N LEU A 81 -14.56 3.62 1.06
CA LEU A 81 -14.55 2.30 1.69
C LEU A 81 -15.47 2.23 2.91
N VAL A 82 -15.49 3.26 3.74
CA VAL A 82 -16.36 3.30 4.92
C VAL A 82 -17.84 3.52 4.53
N LYS A 83 -18.11 4.49 3.64
CA LYS A 83 -19.48 4.90 3.32
C LYS A 83 -20.17 4.05 2.25
N VAL A 84 -19.42 3.58 1.26
CA VAL A 84 -19.99 2.83 0.12
C VAL A 84 -19.84 1.32 0.33
N ASN A 85 -18.68 0.86 0.74
CA ASN A 85 -18.43 -0.57 0.96
C ASN A 85 -18.83 -1.05 2.35
N GLY A 86 -19.18 -0.16 3.27
CA GLY A 86 -19.56 -0.53 4.63
C GLY A 86 -18.41 -1.10 5.46
N LEU A 87 -17.15 -0.78 5.11
CA LEU A 87 -15.99 -1.20 5.87
C LEU A 87 -16.03 -0.54 7.25
N ALA A 88 -15.95 -1.36 8.31
CA ALA A 88 -15.99 -0.91 9.69
C ALA A 88 -14.60 -1.05 10.35
N PRO A 89 -13.70 -0.07 10.18
CA PRO A 89 -12.41 -0.10 10.84
C PRO A 89 -12.56 0.14 12.35
N SER A 90 -11.66 -0.40 13.15
CA SER A 90 -11.63 -0.20 14.61
C SER A 90 -11.50 1.29 14.99
N SER A 91 -10.86 2.10 14.13
CA SER A 91 -10.71 3.55 14.29
C SER A 91 -10.51 4.21 12.93
N ILE A 92 -11.41 5.14 12.57
CA ILE A 92 -11.33 5.88 11.31
C ILE A 92 -10.08 6.78 11.28
N ASP A 93 -9.77 7.44 12.40
CA ASP A 93 -8.61 8.35 12.50
C ASP A 93 -7.29 7.62 12.27
N LYS A 94 -7.12 6.46 12.91
CA LYS A 94 -5.93 5.62 12.71
C LYS A 94 -5.84 5.09 11.29
N THR A 95 -6.97 4.69 10.71
CA THR A 95 -7.03 4.24 9.30
C THR A 95 -6.63 5.36 8.36
N LEU A 96 -7.15 6.57 8.57
CA LEU A 96 -6.77 7.73 7.78
C LEU A 96 -5.28 8.06 7.92
N LEU A 97 -4.74 8.01 9.14
CA LEU A 97 -3.33 8.26 9.39
C LEU A 97 -2.43 7.24 8.68
N VAL A 98 -2.73 5.95 8.79
CA VAL A 98 -1.99 4.89 8.08
C VAL A 98 -2.10 5.08 6.57
N THR A 99 -3.28 5.44 6.06
CA THR A 99 -3.49 5.69 4.63
C THR A 99 -2.65 6.87 4.14
N LEU A 100 -2.62 7.97 4.89
CA LEU A 100 -1.78 9.13 4.61
C LEU A 100 -0.30 8.77 4.61
N LEU A 101 0.17 8.07 5.64
CA LEU A 101 1.56 7.63 5.72
C LEU A 101 1.94 6.73 4.54
N THR A 102 1.10 5.77 4.21
CA THR A 102 1.32 4.88 3.05
C THR A 102 1.35 5.65 1.74
N ALA A 103 0.47 6.64 1.55
CA ALA A 103 0.47 7.51 0.38
C ALA A 103 1.77 8.31 0.28
N PHE A 104 2.21 8.93 1.38
CA PHE A 104 3.47 9.70 1.41
C PHE A 104 4.70 8.83 1.12
N VAL A 105 4.79 7.66 1.73
CA VAL A 105 5.88 6.70 1.48
C VAL A 105 5.90 6.28 0.01
N SER A 106 4.74 5.92 -0.54
CA SER A 106 4.61 5.49 -1.94
C SER A 106 5.04 6.60 -2.90
N VAL A 107 4.52 7.82 -2.71
CA VAL A 107 4.88 8.98 -3.54
C VAL A 107 6.37 9.30 -3.43
N SER A 108 6.94 9.24 -2.22
CA SER A 108 8.36 9.54 -2.00
C SER A 108 9.28 8.55 -2.68
N ILE A 109 8.97 7.25 -2.61
CA ILE A 109 9.75 6.21 -3.28
C ILE A 109 9.67 6.40 -4.80
N VAL A 110 8.48 6.56 -5.37
CA VAL A 110 8.29 6.73 -6.82
C VAL A 110 8.97 8.00 -7.31
N MET A 111 8.84 9.11 -6.57
CA MET A 111 9.50 10.38 -6.89
C MET A 111 11.03 10.24 -6.88
N LEU A 112 11.58 9.55 -5.87
CA LEU A 112 13.02 9.33 -5.78
C LEU A 112 13.57 8.59 -7.02
N PHE A 113 12.92 7.50 -7.42
CA PHE A 113 13.35 6.74 -8.59
C PHE A 113 13.18 7.51 -9.89
N ASN A 114 12.13 8.32 -10.02
CA ASN A 114 11.97 9.20 -11.18
C ASN A 114 13.02 10.30 -11.22
N LEU A 115 13.41 10.87 -10.09
CA LEU A 115 14.50 11.87 -10.03
C LEU A 115 15.87 11.26 -10.37
N LEU A 116 16.11 10.01 -10.02
CA LEU A 116 17.38 9.33 -10.29
C LEU A 116 17.49 8.81 -11.73
N PHE A 117 16.40 8.31 -12.30
CA PHE A 117 16.40 7.56 -13.56
C PHE A 117 15.47 8.14 -14.64
N ASP A 118 14.86 9.31 -14.39
CA ASP A 118 13.91 9.94 -15.30
C ASP A 118 12.77 8.97 -15.69
N LYS A 119 12.44 8.88 -16.97
CA LYS A 119 11.36 8.00 -17.48
C LYS A 119 11.59 6.50 -17.18
N VAL A 120 12.85 6.08 -17.09
CA VAL A 120 13.21 4.70 -16.71
C VAL A 120 12.82 4.42 -15.25
N GLY A 121 12.83 5.45 -14.38
CA GLY A 121 12.41 5.33 -12.99
C GLY A 121 10.97 4.85 -12.84
N SER A 122 10.05 5.37 -13.64
CA SER A 122 8.65 4.92 -13.63
C SER A 122 8.51 3.45 -14.06
N PHE A 123 9.29 3.02 -15.04
CA PHE A 123 9.31 1.61 -15.45
C PHE A 123 9.87 0.70 -14.35
N LEU A 124 10.94 1.12 -13.68
CA LEU A 124 11.48 0.39 -12.53
C LEU A 124 10.45 0.29 -11.39
N MET A 125 9.65 1.33 -11.18
CA MET A 125 8.59 1.31 -10.18
C MET A 125 7.44 0.37 -10.54
N LEU A 126 7.15 0.17 -11.82
CA LEU A 126 6.21 -0.88 -12.25
C LEU A 126 6.75 -2.29 -11.96
N ILE A 127 8.03 -2.54 -12.22
CA ILE A 127 8.66 -3.81 -11.83
C ILE A 127 8.62 -3.98 -10.32
N PHE A 128 8.95 -2.94 -9.57
CA PHE A 128 8.91 -2.96 -8.11
C PHE A 128 7.49 -3.21 -7.59
N LEU A 129 6.46 -2.65 -8.24
CA LEU A 129 5.07 -2.96 -7.93
C LEU A 129 4.77 -4.46 -8.09
N ILE A 130 5.21 -5.08 -9.18
CA ILE A 130 5.01 -6.53 -9.40
C ILE A 130 5.68 -7.34 -8.28
N LEU A 131 6.89 -6.96 -7.88
CA LEU A 131 7.57 -7.59 -6.75
C LEU A 131 6.81 -7.41 -5.43
N GLN A 132 6.25 -6.22 -5.20
CA GLN A 132 5.42 -5.95 -4.03
C GLN A 132 4.13 -6.77 -4.02
N LEU A 133 3.44 -6.89 -5.18
CA LEU A 133 2.22 -7.69 -5.28
C LEU A 133 2.47 -9.17 -4.92
N SER A 134 3.59 -9.72 -5.36
CA SER A 134 3.92 -11.13 -5.12
C SER A 134 4.55 -11.36 -3.74
N GLY A 135 5.37 -10.41 -3.27
CA GLY A 135 6.19 -10.58 -2.06
C GLY A 135 5.57 -10.02 -0.77
N SER A 136 4.48 -9.24 -0.84
CA SER A 136 3.91 -8.59 0.35
C SER A 136 3.03 -9.50 1.22
N GLY A 137 2.76 -10.74 0.81
CA GLY A 137 1.88 -11.65 1.56
C GLY A 137 0.42 -11.18 1.65
N GLY A 138 -0.01 -10.30 0.73
CA GLY A 138 -1.35 -9.71 0.77
C GLY A 138 -2.47 -10.66 0.43
N THR A 139 -2.25 -11.59 -0.49
CA THR A 139 -3.24 -12.57 -0.97
C THR A 139 -3.01 -13.97 -0.42
N TYR A 140 -1.76 -14.34 -0.22
CA TYR A 140 -1.37 -15.66 0.29
C TYR A 140 -0.36 -15.51 1.43
N PRO A 141 -0.34 -16.46 2.39
CA PRO A 141 0.72 -16.52 3.38
C PRO A 141 2.09 -16.65 2.71
N ILE A 142 3.04 -15.82 3.12
CA ILE A 142 4.36 -15.75 2.48
C ILE A 142 5.12 -17.09 2.55
N GLN A 143 4.83 -17.91 3.57
CA GLN A 143 5.41 -19.23 3.77
C GLN A 143 5.07 -20.23 2.65
N LEU A 144 4.03 -19.95 1.85
CA LEU A 144 3.66 -20.75 0.68
C LEU A 144 4.32 -20.24 -0.61
N SER A 145 5.06 -19.14 -0.52
CA SER A 145 5.78 -18.53 -1.64
C SER A 145 7.18 -19.13 -1.80
N ASN A 146 7.84 -18.80 -2.92
CA ASN A 146 9.21 -19.19 -3.15
C ASN A 146 10.15 -18.46 -2.18
N SER A 147 11.27 -19.11 -1.78
CA SER A 147 12.31 -18.57 -0.89
C SER A 147 12.82 -17.18 -1.29
N PHE A 148 12.79 -16.83 -2.58
CA PHE A 148 13.11 -15.49 -3.07
C PHE A 148 12.14 -14.43 -2.52
N PHE A 149 10.83 -14.66 -2.58
CA PHE A 149 9.83 -13.73 -2.07
C PHE A 149 9.84 -13.64 -0.54
N GLU A 150 10.12 -14.74 0.12
CA GLU A 150 10.29 -14.78 1.57
C GLU A 150 11.49 -13.90 2.01
N ALA A 151 12.61 -13.96 1.28
CA ALA A 151 13.78 -13.14 1.57
C ALA A 151 13.57 -11.64 1.33
N ILE A 152 12.79 -11.24 0.32
CA ILE A 152 12.55 -9.81 0.01
C ILE A 152 11.37 -9.23 0.79
N HIS A 153 10.49 -10.05 1.35
CA HIS A 153 9.29 -9.65 2.08
C HIS A 153 9.53 -8.53 3.12
N PRO A 154 10.54 -8.61 4.00
CA PRO A 154 10.78 -7.58 5.01
C PRO A 154 11.27 -6.24 4.44
N TYR A 155 11.71 -6.20 3.19
CA TYR A 155 12.18 -4.97 2.53
C TYR A 155 11.09 -4.25 1.73
N LEU A 156 9.91 -4.86 1.60
CA LEU A 156 8.81 -4.30 0.83
C LEU A 156 7.94 -3.36 1.68
N PRO A 157 7.81 -2.08 1.33
CA PRO A 157 6.99 -1.13 2.09
C PRO A 157 5.51 -1.53 2.14
N MET A 158 5.03 -2.22 1.12
CA MET A 158 3.65 -2.69 1.04
C MET A 158 3.33 -3.76 2.09
N THR A 159 4.29 -4.55 2.53
CA THR A 159 4.15 -5.52 3.63
C THR A 159 3.65 -4.82 4.89
N TYR A 160 4.34 -3.77 5.30
CA TYR A 160 4.00 -3.03 6.52
C TYR A 160 2.67 -2.30 6.43
N SER A 161 2.33 -1.77 5.25
CA SER A 161 1.03 -1.11 5.07
C SER A 161 -0.13 -2.11 5.14
N ILE A 162 0.02 -3.29 4.54
CA ILE A 162 -0.99 -4.36 4.60
C ILE A 162 -1.20 -4.82 6.05
N ASP A 163 -0.12 -5.04 6.79
CA ASP A 163 -0.19 -5.50 8.18
C ASP A 163 -0.82 -4.43 9.10
N ALA A 164 -0.48 -3.16 8.89
CA ALA A 164 -1.13 -2.07 9.61
C ALA A 164 -2.64 -2.00 9.33
N TYR A 165 -3.07 -2.17 8.08
CA TYR A 165 -4.48 -2.22 7.75
C TYR A 165 -5.19 -3.46 8.30
N ARG A 166 -4.55 -4.63 8.28
CA ARG A 166 -5.09 -5.87 8.87
C ARG A 166 -5.41 -5.68 10.34
N GLN A 167 -4.52 -5.05 11.09
CA GLN A 167 -4.75 -4.73 12.51
C GLN A 167 -5.92 -3.77 12.71
N LEU A 168 -6.04 -2.75 11.87
CA LEU A 168 -7.11 -1.77 11.95
C LEU A 168 -8.49 -2.35 11.60
N PHE A 169 -8.52 -3.37 10.75
CA PHE A 169 -9.77 -4.04 10.35
C PHE A 169 -10.08 -5.29 11.20
N GLY A 170 -9.24 -5.63 12.17
CA GLY A 170 -9.43 -6.80 13.02
C GLY A 170 -9.29 -8.15 12.28
N ILE A 171 -8.66 -8.15 11.11
CA ILE A 171 -8.51 -9.34 10.25
C ILE A 171 -7.26 -10.15 10.65
N GLY A 172 -6.99 -10.30 11.92
CA GLY A 172 -5.86 -11.09 12.41
C GLY A 172 -4.50 -10.48 12.11
N GLY A 173 -3.73 -10.31 13.12
CA GLY A 173 -2.36 -9.82 13.06
C GLY A 173 -2.03 -9.07 14.32
N SER A 174 -1.66 -9.77 15.38
CA SER A 174 -0.72 -9.18 16.31
C SER A 174 0.60 -9.12 15.55
N ILE A 175 1.22 -7.95 15.47
CA ILE A 175 2.66 -7.90 15.25
C ILE A 175 3.25 -8.47 16.55
N SER A 176 3.34 -9.77 16.67
CA SER A 176 4.39 -10.34 17.48
C SER A 176 5.65 -10.09 16.66
N MET A 177 6.39 -9.09 17.04
CA MET A 177 7.80 -9.01 16.72
C MET A 177 8.46 -10.21 17.39
N ASP A 178 8.45 -11.33 16.70
CA ASP A 178 9.43 -12.38 16.96
C ASP A 178 10.72 -11.91 16.25
N LEU A 179 11.48 -11.11 16.99
CA LEU A 179 12.89 -10.87 16.75
C LEU A 179 13.68 -12.09 17.16
#